data_69e1e0278063df98970cdf4462afe889
#
_entry.id   69e1e0278063df98970cdf4462afe889
#
_cell.length_a   1.000
_cell.length_b   1.000
_cell.length_c   1.000
_cell.angle_alpha   90.00
_cell.angle_beta   90.00
_cell.angle_gamma   90.00
#
_symmetry.space_group_name_H-M   'P 1'
#
loop_
_entity.id
_entity.type
_entity.pdbx_description
1 polymer ?
#
loop_
_entity_poly.entity_id
_entity_poly.type
_entity_poly.pdbx_seq_one_letter_code
_entity_poly.pdbx_strand_id
1 'polypeptide(L)'
;HMTLGRKRSFSSIGVHDLSKLSPPFRYVSVSQDFSFTPLASEKEMSISEILSSHPKGIEYSSLMEGLDSFPIILDSNDEVISFPPVINGAHTTVNEDTTDFFIDVTGFDERACEACLLLVCLSLSELGGAVESVEITGWDGKVRTTPNFENRNHRVPNRLIEKILGVKLSDGSINEAINRMGGKLIESRTITDGSERHERWSDCVVGEREHVFSMPRWRSDIMHPIDIVEDIAIGYGYG
;
A
#
# COMPACT_ATOMS: atom_id res chain seq x y z
N HIS A 1 9.56 -3.67 -1.91
CA HIS A 1 9.54 -5.12 -1.56
C HIS A 1 10.21 -5.46 -0.23
N MET A 2 11.36 -4.87 0.08
CA MET A 2 12.15 -5.29 1.26
C MET A 2 11.57 -4.76 2.56
N THR A 3 11.18 -3.49 2.61
CA THR A 3 10.68 -2.82 3.81
C THR A 3 9.19 -3.06 4.01
N LEU A 4 8.34 -2.32 3.29
CA LEU A 4 6.88 -2.40 3.43
C LEU A 4 6.32 -3.76 2.97
N GLY A 5 6.84 -4.31 1.88
CA GLY A 5 6.43 -5.62 1.37
C GLY A 5 6.98 -6.82 2.13
N ARG A 6 7.89 -6.60 3.09
CA ARG A 6 8.55 -7.64 3.90
C ARG A 6 8.97 -8.86 3.06
N LYS A 7 9.84 -8.62 2.08
CA LYS A 7 10.28 -9.63 1.10
C LYS A 7 9.10 -10.32 0.41
N ARG A 8 8.11 -9.54 -0.03
CA ARG A 8 6.87 -9.96 -0.70
C ARG A 8 5.87 -10.75 0.16
N SER A 9 6.15 -11.00 1.45
CA SER A 9 5.20 -11.68 2.32
C SER A 9 3.98 -10.81 2.68
N PHE A 10 4.10 -9.48 2.61
CA PHE A 10 2.98 -8.55 2.82
C PHE A 10 2.49 -7.96 1.51
N SER A 11 3.42 -7.54 0.64
CA SER A 11 3.10 -6.91 -0.64
C SER A 11 4.21 -7.11 -1.65
N SER A 12 3.84 -7.35 -2.90
CA SER A 12 4.73 -7.35 -4.06
C SER A 12 4.29 -6.31 -5.08
N ILE A 13 5.23 -5.83 -5.87
CA ILE A 13 5.03 -4.80 -6.89
C ILE A 13 5.48 -5.37 -8.23
N GLY A 14 4.60 -5.37 -9.21
CA GLY A 14 4.90 -5.60 -10.62
C GLY A 14 4.93 -4.27 -11.37
N VAL A 15 5.87 -4.11 -12.28
CA VAL A 15 5.94 -2.98 -13.21
C VAL A 15 5.99 -3.54 -14.61
N HIS A 16 5.11 -3.06 -15.48
CA HIS A 16 4.85 -3.61 -16.79
C HIS A 16 4.80 -2.49 -17.84
N ASP A 17 5.21 -2.81 -19.04
CA ASP A 17 5.04 -1.95 -20.20
C ASP A 17 3.56 -1.94 -20.62
N LEU A 18 2.87 -0.82 -20.37
CA LEU A 18 1.45 -0.70 -20.65
C LEU A 18 1.12 -0.86 -22.14
N SER A 19 2.03 -0.49 -23.04
CA SER A 19 1.82 -0.62 -24.48
C SER A 19 1.66 -2.07 -24.97
N LYS A 20 2.07 -3.04 -24.15
CA LYS A 20 2.00 -4.48 -24.43
C LYS A 20 0.79 -5.17 -23.81
N LEU A 21 -0.05 -4.41 -23.11
CA LEU A 21 -1.19 -4.93 -22.36
C LEU A 21 -2.52 -4.53 -23.01
N SER A 22 -3.47 -5.44 -22.93
CA SER A 22 -4.83 -5.23 -23.45
C SER A 22 -5.85 -5.30 -22.31
N PRO A 23 -6.44 -4.18 -21.84
CA PRO A 23 -7.47 -4.22 -20.80
C PRO A 23 -8.78 -4.85 -21.34
N PRO A 24 -9.68 -5.35 -20.46
CA PRO A 24 -9.56 -5.36 -19.01
C PRO A 24 -8.64 -6.47 -18.49
N PHE A 25 -8.08 -6.23 -17.30
CA PHE A 25 -7.24 -7.23 -16.62
C PHE A 25 -8.08 -8.08 -15.68
N ARG A 26 -7.66 -9.33 -15.47
CA ARG A 26 -8.37 -10.31 -14.63
C ARG A 26 -7.41 -10.96 -13.65
N TYR A 27 -7.78 -10.96 -12.38
CA TYR A 27 -7.11 -11.72 -11.34
C TYR A 27 -7.83 -13.06 -11.20
N VAL A 28 -7.17 -14.13 -11.57
CA VAL A 28 -7.75 -15.48 -11.67
C VAL A 28 -6.95 -16.50 -10.86
N SER A 29 -7.56 -17.65 -10.60
CA SER A 29 -6.91 -18.78 -9.97
C SER A 29 -6.71 -19.89 -11.00
N VAL A 30 -5.51 -20.46 -11.07
CA VAL A 30 -5.12 -21.50 -12.04
C VAL A 30 -4.52 -22.72 -11.35
N SER A 31 -4.47 -23.86 -12.08
CA SER A 31 -3.81 -25.07 -11.59
C SER A 31 -2.28 -24.99 -11.69
N GLN A 32 -1.59 -25.91 -11.05
CA GLN A 32 -0.13 -26.02 -11.12
C GLN A 32 0.43 -26.32 -12.53
N ASP A 33 -0.41 -26.83 -13.43
CA ASP A 33 -0.04 -27.20 -14.81
C ASP A 33 -0.20 -26.01 -15.78
N PHE A 34 -0.78 -24.89 -15.32
CA PHE A 34 -0.88 -23.67 -16.11
C PHE A 34 0.51 -23.16 -16.46
N SER A 35 0.74 -22.82 -17.72
CA SER A 35 2.06 -22.46 -18.23
C SER A 35 2.08 -21.07 -18.85
N PHE A 36 3.22 -20.40 -18.73
CA PHE A 36 3.52 -19.13 -19.39
C PHE A 36 5.05 -18.94 -19.46
N THR A 37 5.50 -17.93 -20.20
CA THR A 37 6.92 -17.57 -20.25
C THR A 37 7.22 -16.56 -19.14
N PRO A 38 7.97 -16.93 -18.07
CA PRO A 38 8.30 -16.01 -16.98
C PRO A 38 9.38 -15.01 -17.39
N LEU A 39 9.40 -13.87 -16.69
CA LEU A 39 10.40 -12.82 -16.89
C LEU A 39 11.82 -13.38 -16.86
N ALA A 40 12.67 -12.91 -17.79
CA ALA A 40 14.03 -13.36 -18.00
C ALA A 40 14.17 -14.85 -18.41
N SER A 41 13.11 -15.45 -18.96
CA SER A 41 13.12 -16.76 -19.57
C SER A 41 12.73 -16.67 -21.04
N GLU A 42 13.27 -17.58 -21.85
CA GLU A 42 12.87 -17.75 -23.27
C GLU A 42 11.91 -18.93 -23.46
N LYS A 43 11.67 -19.69 -22.42
CA LYS A 43 10.86 -20.91 -22.46
C LYS A 43 9.62 -20.76 -21.61
N GLU A 44 8.53 -21.30 -22.11
CA GLU A 44 7.32 -21.52 -21.34
C GLU A 44 7.59 -22.52 -20.23
N MET A 45 7.06 -22.24 -19.04
CA MET A 45 7.20 -23.07 -17.85
C MET A 45 5.85 -23.16 -17.14
N SER A 46 5.52 -24.33 -16.61
CA SER A 46 4.37 -24.49 -15.74
C SER A 46 4.61 -23.83 -14.37
N ILE A 47 3.54 -23.53 -13.64
CA ILE A 47 3.63 -23.02 -12.25
C ILE A 47 4.50 -23.97 -11.40
N SER A 48 4.31 -25.28 -11.53
CA SER A 48 5.11 -26.29 -10.84
C SER A 48 6.60 -26.20 -11.19
N GLU A 49 6.94 -26.04 -12.47
CA GLU A 49 8.33 -25.87 -12.92
C GLU A 49 8.91 -24.55 -12.45
N ILE A 50 8.15 -23.47 -12.48
CA ILE A 50 8.58 -22.16 -11.96
C ILE A 50 8.95 -22.28 -10.48
N LEU A 51 8.08 -22.85 -9.67
CA LEU A 51 8.29 -22.98 -8.22
C LEU A 51 9.46 -23.92 -7.85
N SER A 52 9.74 -24.92 -8.71
CA SER A 52 10.78 -25.93 -8.43
C SER A 52 12.15 -25.64 -9.07
N SER A 53 12.20 -24.90 -10.18
CA SER A 53 13.43 -24.75 -10.96
C SER A 53 13.81 -23.31 -11.31
N HIS A 54 12.83 -22.38 -11.40
CA HIS A 54 13.15 -20.99 -11.68
C HIS A 54 13.72 -20.29 -10.43
N PRO A 55 14.81 -19.49 -10.51
CA PRO A 55 15.43 -18.86 -9.34
C PRO A 55 14.46 -18.07 -8.47
N LYS A 56 13.56 -17.27 -9.08
CA LYS A 56 12.54 -16.52 -8.34
C LYS A 56 11.42 -17.43 -7.81
N GLY A 57 11.10 -18.49 -8.51
CA GLY A 57 10.17 -19.50 -8.03
C GLY A 57 10.67 -20.16 -6.75
N ILE A 58 11.91 -20.63 -6.75
CA ILE A 58 12.56 -21.25 -5.58
C ILE A 58 12.63 -20.24 -4.41
N GLU A 59 13.03 -18.99 -4.68
CA GLU A 59 13.17 -17.93 -3.66
C GLU A 59 11.84 -17.65 -2.92
N TYR A 60 10.71 -17.71 -3.64
CA TYR A 60 9.39 -17.33 -3.11
C TYR A 60 8.40 -18.50 -3.01
N SER A 61 8.83 -19.75 -3.26
CA SER A 61 7.96 -20.95 -3.18
C SER A 61 7.24 -21.07 -1.85
N SER A 62 7.91 -20.71 -0.73
CA SER A 62 7.32 -20.78 0.59
C SER A 62 6.07 -19.91 0.79
N LEU A 63 5.90 -18.85 -0.04
CA LEU A 63 4.70 -18.02 -0.01
C LEU A 63 3.50 -18.69 -0.70
N MET A 64 3.75 -19.77 -1.44
CA MET A 64 2.75 -20.55 -2.16
C MET A 64 2.43 -21.89 -1.50
N GLU A 65 3.09 -22.21 -0.38
CA GLU A 65 2.86 -23.48 0.33
C GLU A 65 1.42 -23.63 0.82
N GLY A 66 0.84 -24.79 0.63
CA GLY A 66 -0.52 -25.11 1.04
C GLY A 66 -1.63 -24.58 0.14
N LEU A 67 -1.30 -23.99 -1.01
CA LEU A 67 -2.28 -23.57 -1.98
C LEU A 67 -2.57 -24.69 -2.99
N ASP A 68 -3.85 -24.98 -3.22
CA ASP A 68 -4.33 -25.93 -4.25
C ASP A 68 -4.44 -25.27 -5.64
N SER A 69 -4.42 -23.95 -5.68
CA SER A 69 -4.50 -23.14 -6.89
C SER A 69 -3.72 -21.83 -6.73
N PHE A 70 -3.27 -21.27 -7.83
CA PHE A 70 -2.29 -20.19 -7.87
C PHE A 70 -2.85 -18.92 -8.50
N PRO A 71 -2.57 -17.74 -7.94
CA PRO A 71 -3.04 -16.47 -8.46
C PRO A 71 -2.28 -16.08 -9.73
N ILE A 72 -3.01 -15.66 -10.75
CA ILE A 72 -2.44 -15.12 -12.00
C ILE A 72 -3.19 -13.84 -12.38
N ILE A 73 -2.49 -12.85 -12.89
CA ILE A 73 -3.07 -11.69 -13.55
C ILE A 73 -2.96 -11.89 -15.05
N LEU A 74 -4.10 -11.82 -15.73
CA LEU A 74 -4.22 -11.94 -17.18
C LEU A 74 -4.73 -10.63 -17.79
N ASP A 75 -4.33 -10.36 -19.01
CA ASP A 75 -4.98 -9.36 -19.85
C ASP A 75 -6.20 -9.92 -20.60
N SER A 76 -6.83 -9.13 -21.47
CA SER A 76 -8.00 -9.56 -22.24
C SER A 76 -7.71 -10.60 -23.33
N ASN A 77 -6.44 -10.76 -23.70
CA ASN A 77 -5.96 -11.73 -24.68
C ASN A 77 -5.50 -13.04 -24.03
N ASP A 78 -5.72 -13.22 -22.72
CA ASP A 78 -5.24 -14.33 -21.91
C ASP A 78 -3.69 -14.38 -21.76
N GLU A 79 -3.00 -13.27 -22.07
CA GLU A 79 -1.56 -13.16 -21.82
C GLU A 79 -1.28 -12.91 -20.33
N VAL A 80 -0.27 -13.60 -19.79
CA VAL A 80 0.08 -13.50 -18.38
C VAL A 80 0.84 -12.22 -18.09
N ILE A 81 0.24 -11.36 -17.30
CA ILE A 81 0.90 -10.15 -16.79
C ILE A 81 1.84 -10.52 -15.64
N SER A 82 1.33 -11.28 -14.66
CA SER A 82 2.05 -11.58 -13.43
C SER A 82 1.56 -12.89 -12.78
N PHE A 83 2.49 -13.61 -12.17
CA PHE A 83 2.26 -14.65 -11.16
C PHE A 83 2.65 -14.10 -9.79
N PRO A 84 1.78 -13.34 -9.14
CA PRO A 84 2.12 -12.70 -7.87
C PRO A 84 2.17 -13.72 -6.71
N PRO A 85 3.04 -13.53 -5.73
CA PRO A 85 4.10 -12.53 -5.64
C PRO A 85 5.43 -12.98 -6.27
N VAL A 86 5.42 -14.00 -7.12
CA VAL A 86 6.62 -14.73 -7.56
C VAL A 86 7.34 -14.05 -8.71
N ILE A 87 6.67 -13.89 -9.87
CA ILE A 87 7.33 -13.40 -11.09
C ILE A 87 6.33 -12.83 -12.11
N ASN A 88 6.77 -11.85 -12.89
CA ASN A 88 6.00 -11.28 -14.01
C ASN A 88 6.13 -12.14 -15.28
N GLY A 89 5.21 -11.96 -16.21
CA GLY A 89 5.31 -12.48 -17.57
C GLY A 89 6.41 -11.80 -18.39
N ALA A 90 7.05 -12.53 -19.29
CA ALA A 90 8.15 -12.01 -20.10
C ALA A 90 7.69 -10.94 -21.11
N HIS A 91 6.47 -11.07 -21.68
CA HIS A 91 6.00 -10.18 -22.73
C HIS A 91 5.77 -8.72 -22.24
N THR A 92 5.51 -8.52 -20.96
CA THR A 92 5.28 -7.20 -20.36
C THR A 92 6.57 -6.51 -19.90
N THR A 93 7.72 -7.06 -20.25
CA THR A 93 9.03 -6.55 -19.81
C THR A 93 9.23 -5.09 -20.20
N VAL A 94 9.52 -4.28 -19.19
CA VAL A 94 9.92 -2.87 -19.34
C VAL A 94 11.32 -2.79 -19.95
N ASN A 95 11.52 -1.85 -20.87
CA ASN A 95 12.81 -1.56 -21.50
C ASN A 95 13.04 -0.04 -21.61
N GLU A 96 14.12 0.37 -22.29
CA GLU A 96 14.49 1.76 -22.42
C GLU A 96 13.49 2.61 -23.25
N ASP A 97 12.67 1.96 -24.08
CA ASP A 97 11.66 2.61 -24.92
C ASP A 97 10.29 2.71 -24.24
N THR A 98 10.12 2.10 -23.05
CA THR A 98 8.85 2.12 -22.32
C THR A 98 8.54 3.51 -21.79
N THR A 99 7.44 4.08 -22.21
CA THR A 99 6.95 5.42 -21.79
C THR A 99 5.86 5.36 -20.74
N ASP A 100 5.03 4.31 -20.78
CA ASP A 100 3.85 4.17 -19.94
C ASP A 100 3.89 2.84 -19.17
N PHE A 101 3.67 2.93 -17.87
CA PHE A 101 3.73 1.79 -16.97
C PHE A 101 2.34 1.37 -16.48
N PHE A 102 2.08 0.07 -16.47
CA PHE A 102 1.07 -0.51 -15.62
C PHE A 102 1.74 -1.05 -14.36
N ILE A 103 1.23 -0.67 -13.19
CA ILE A 103 1.79 -1.08 -11.90
C ILE A 103 0.75 -1.90 -11.17
N ASP A 104 1.04 -3.18 -10.94
CA ASP A 104 0.25 -4.01 -10.06
C ASP A 104 0.89 -4.06 -8.67
N VAL A 105 0.06 -4.03 -7.65
CA VAL A 105 0.48 -4.26 -6.27
C VAL A 105 -0.47 -5.27 -5.65
N THR A 106 0.09 -6.43 -5.32
CA THR A 106 -0.65 -7.56 -4.78
C THR A 106 -0.05 -8.00 -3.45
N GLY A 107 -0.84 -8.62 -2.58
CA GLY A 107 -0.31 -9.10 -1.31
C GLY A 107 -1.38 -9.53 -0.32
N PHE A 108 -0.93 -9.90 0.86
CA PHE A 108 -1.75 -10.40 1.97
C PHE A 108 -2.07 -9.31 3.01
N ASP A 109 -1.47 -8.12 2.88
CA ASP A 109 -1.73 -6.98 3.76
C ASP A 109 -2.16 -5.78 2.92
N GLU A 110 -3.43 -5.40 3.04
CA GLU A 110 -4.04 -4.32 2.25
C GLU A 110 -3.35 -2.97 2.50
N ARG A 111 -2.97 -2.67 3.74
CA ARG A 111 -2.29 -1.41 4.09
C ARG A 111 -0.91 -1.33 3.48
N ALA A 112 -0.17 -2.45 3.48
CA ALA A 112 1.12 -2.54 2.84
C ALA A 112 1.00 -2.39 1.32
N CYS A 113 0.01 -3.02 0.69
CA CYS A 113 -0.26 -2.87 -0.75
C CYS A 113 -0.57 -1.42 -1.11
N GLU A 114 -1.47 -0.78 -0.37
CA GLU A 114 -1.83 0.61 -0.59
C GLU A 114 -0.63 1.55 -0.43
N ALA A 115 0.14 1.39 0.66
CA ALA A 115 1.34 2.21 0.88
C ALA A 115 2.41 2.00 -0.20
N CYS A 116 2.65 0.75 -0.62
CA CYS A 116 3.58 0.44 -1.71
C CYS A 116 3.15 1.10 -3.02
N LEU A 117 1.86 1.00 -3.38
CA LEU A 117 1.32 1.62 -4.59
C LEU A 117 1.48 3.14 -4.55
N LEU A 118 1.06 3.78 -3.46
CA LEU A 118 1.13 5.23 -3.32
C LEU A 118 2.57 5.75 -3.38
N LEU A 119 3.52 5.09 -2.72
CA LEU A 119 4.92 5.51 -2.75
C LEU A 119 5.54 5.38 -4.14
N VAL A 120 5.22 4.33 -4.89
CA VAL A 120 5.69 4.18 -6.28
C VAL A 120 5.07 5.27 -7.16
N CYS A 121 3.75 5.49 -7.08
CA CYS A 121 3.06 6.52 -7.86
C CYS A 121 3.59 7.92 -7.54
N LEU A 122 3.77 8.26 -6.26
CA LEU A 122 4.32 9.55 -5.85
C LEU A 122 5.77 9.74 -6.36
N SER A 123 6.60 8.69 -6.26
CA SER A 123 7.97 8.77 -6.76
C SER A 123 8.03 9.00 -8.27
N LEU A 124 7.16 8.36 -9.04
CA LEU A 124 7.08 8.58 -10.49
C LEU A 124 6.50 9.95 -10.82
N SER A 125 5.53 10.43 -10.05
CA SER A 125 4.97 11.78 -10.21
C SER A 125 6.01 12.89 -9.97
N GLU A 126 6.87 12.72 -8.96
CA GLU A 126 8.00 13.65 -8.70
C GLU A 126 9.02 13.67 -9.86
N LEU A 127 9.12 12.59 -10.62
CA LEU A 127 9.93 12.52 -11.84
C LEU A 127 9.23 13.07 -13.09
N GLY A 128 8.02 13.60 -12.94
CA GLY A 128 7.22 14.21 -14.03
C GLY A 128 6.21 13.25 -14.66
N GLY A 129 6.02 12.07 -14.14
CA GLY A 129 5.00 11.13 -14.60
C GLY A 129 3.58 11.57 -14.21
N ALA A 130 2.60 11.29 -15.07
CA ALA A 130 1.19 11.45 -14.78
C ALA A 130 0.63 10.13 -14.24
N VAL A 131 -0.08 10.18 -13.11
CA VAL A 131 -0.71 9.01 -12.50
C VAL A 131 -2.16 8.93 -12.93
N GLU A 132 -2.52 7.83 -13.58
CA GLU A 132 -3.90 7.52 -13.96
C GLU A 132 -4.53 6.54 -12.97
N SER A 133 -5.86 6.56 -12.88
CA SER A 133 -6.60 5.68 -11.99
C SER A 133 -7.01 4.38 -12.68
N VAL A 134 -7.14 3.32 -11.88
CA VAL A 134 -7.65 2.01 -12.28
C VAL A 134 -8.85 1.66 -11.42
N GLU A 135 -9.93 1.24 -12.04
CA GLU A 135 -11.10 0.68 -11.36
C GLU A 135 -10.91 -0.83 -11.16
N ILE A 136 -11.06 -1.28 -9.92
CA ILE A 136 -10.97 -2.69 -9.55
C ILE A 136 -12.34 -3.14 -9.05
N THR A 137 -12.93 -4.13 -9.74
CA THR A 137 -14.13 -4.81 -9.26
C THR A 137 -13.72 -6.00 -8.41
N GLY A 138 -14.06 -5.98 -7.13
CA GLY A 138 -13.80 -7.07 -6.21
C GLY A 138 -14.68 -8.29 -6.46
N TRP A 139 -14.35 -9.41 -5.82
CA TRP A 139 -15.15 -10.63 -5.85
C TRP A 139 -16.56 -10.46 -5.26
N ASP A 140 -16.76 -9.45 -4.41
CA ASP A 140 -18.06 -9.05 -3.82
C ASP A 140 -18.85 -8.08 -4.72
N GLY A 141 -18.35 -7.79 -5.92
CA GLY A 141 -18.95 -6.88 -6.90
C GLY A 141 -18.73 -5.40 -6.57
N LYS A 142 -18.04 -5.06 -5.48
CA LYS A 142 -17.73 -3.66 -5.17
C LYS A 142 -16.62 -3.14 -6.07
N VAL A 143 -16.82 -1.92 -6.54
CA VAL A 143 -15.84 -1.19 -7.33
C VAL A 143 -15.05 -0.26 -6.42
N ARG A 144 -13.72 -0.28 -6.56
CA ARG A 144 -12.81 0.67 -5.93
C ARG A 144 -11.88 1.27 -6.97
N THR A 145 -11.52 2.53 -6.79
CA THR A 145 -10.55 3.22 -7.65
C THR A 145 -9.20 3.29 -6.95
N THR A 146 -8.14 2.97 -7.68
CA THR A 146 -6.75 3.04 -7.20
C THR A 146 -5.89 3.87 -8.16
N PRO A 147 -4.82 4.55 -7.68
CA PRO A 147 -4.49 4.76 -6.29
C PRO A 147 -5.44 5.74 -5.59
N ASN A 148 -5.60 5.61 -4.26
CA ASN A 148 -6.36 6.56 -3.46
C ASN A 148 -5.40 7.47 -2.69
N PHE A 149 -5.35 8.74 -3.08
CA PHE A 149 -4.49 9.76 -2.45
C PHE A 149 -5.19 10.55 -1.32
N GLU A 150 -6.46 10.26 -1.02
CA GLU A 150 -7.16 10.95 0.06
C GLU A 150 -6.46 10.71 1.39
N ASN A 151 -6.26 11.76 2.16
CA ASN A 151 -5.68 11.67 3.48
C ASN A 151 -6.54 10.82 4.42
N ARG A 152 -5.90 10.24 5.43
CA ARG A 152 -6.58 9.56 6.53
C ARG A 152 -6.70 10.48 7.73
N ASN A 153 -7.87 10.41 8.39
CA ASN A 153 -8.10 11.14 9.62
C ASN A 153 -7.70 10.27 10.83
N HIS A 154 -6.95 10.87 11.74
CA HIS A 154 -6.50 10.25 12.98
C HIS A 154 -6.94 11.10 14.17
N ARG A 155 -7.42 10.44 15.23
CA ARG A 155 -7.90 11.08 16.44
C ARG A 155 -6.87 10.90 17.55
N VAL A 156 -6.52 11.98 18.23
CA VAL A 156 -5.50 11.98 19.28
C VAL A 156 -6.03 12.74 20.50
N PRO A 157 -6.21 12.09 21.65
CA PRO A 157 -6.59 12.78 22.89
C PRO A 157 -5.52 13.81 23.28
N ASN A 158 -5.94 15.03 23.63
CA ASN A 158 -5.02 16.09 24.05
C ASN A 158 -4.15 15.66 25.25
N ARG A 159 -4.74 14.89 26.18
CA ARG A 159 -4.03 14.31 27.31
C ARG A 159 -2.82 13.48 26.93
N LEU A 160 -2.90 12.75 25.80
CA LEU A 160 -1.77 11.95 25.31
C LEU A 160 -0.63 12.85 24.86
N ILE A 161 -0.94 13.92 24.13
CA ILE A 161 0.05 14.92 23.68
C ILE A 161 0.76 15.51 24.90
N GLU A 162 0.00 16.04 25.86
CA GLU A 162 0.55 16.64 27.09
C GLU A 162 1.37 15.65 27.93
N LYS A 163 0.90 14.39 28.03
CA LYS A 163 1.58 13.34 28.81
C LYS A 163 2.94 12.98 28.21
N ILE A 164 3.00 12.84 26.90
CA ILE A 164 4.24 12.38 26.21
C ILE A 164 5.23 13.53 26.05
N LEU A 165 4.76 14.71 25.66
CA LEU A 165 5.63 15.87 25.47
C LEU A 165 6.03 16.54 26.78
N GLY A 166 5.27 16.35 27.86
CA GLY A 166 5.50 16.99 29.16
C GLY A 166 5.18 18.48 29.17
N VAL A 167 4.63 19.03 28.09
CA VAL A 167 4.27 20.46 27.93
C VAL A 167 2.86 20.61 27.37
N LYS A 168 2.23 21.73 27.65
CA LYS A 168 0.95 22.11 27.06
C LYS A 168 1.20 22.98 25.84
N LEU A 169 0.72 22.52 24.71
CA LEU A 169 0.81 23.24 23.43
C LEU A 169 -0.54 23.89 23.11
N SER A 170 -0.50 25.05 22.46
CA SER A 170 -1.68 25.65 21.85
C SER A 170 -2.05 24.91 20.57
N ASP A 171 -3.31 24.99 20.14
CA ASP A 171 -3.74 24.40 18.84
C ASP A 171 -2.93 24.97 17.67
N GLY A 172 -2.54 26.23 17.72
CA GLY A 172 -1.67 26.85 16.72
C GLY A 172 -0.30 26.18 16.67
N SER A 173 0.33 25.96 17.84
CA SER A 173 1.64 25.27 17.91
C SER A 173 1.55 23.82 17.45
N ILE A 174 0.48 23.11 17.82
CA ILE A 174 0.21 21.74 17.37
C ILE A 174 0.04 21.71 15.83
N ASN A 175 -0.74 22.64 15.27
CA ASN A 175 -0.96 22.72 13.83
C ASN A 175 0.32 23.05 13.07
N GLU A 176 1.14 23.98 13.54
CA GLU A 176 2.43 24.28 12.93
C GLU A 176 3.36 23.07 12.96
N ALA A 177 3.44 22.38 14.08
CA ALA A 177 4.27 21.19 14.24
C ALA A 177 3.86 20.09 13.24
N ILE A 178 2.57 19.76 13.21
CA ILE A 178 2.09 18.67 12.33
C ILE A 178 2.16 19.06 10.84
N ASN A 179 2.01 20.34 10.51
CA ASN A 179 2.18 20.82 9.13
C ASN A 179 3.61 20.59 8.62
N ARG A 180 4.63 20.77 9.46
CA ARG A 180 6.04 20.47 9.11
C ARG A 180 6.27 19.00 8.82
N MET A 181 5.40 18.12 9.34
CA MET A 181 5.42 16.66 9.13
C MET A 181 4.47 16.20 8.00
N GLY A 182 3.94 17.16 7.22
CA GLY A 182 3.06 16.89 6.09
C GLY A 182 1.60 16.57 6.45
N GLY A 183 1.22 16.74 7.72
CA GLY A 183 -0.15 16.58 8.19
C GLY A 183 -0.86 17.93 8.38
N LYS A 184 -2.11 17.89 8.83
CA LYS A 184 -2.91 19.07 9.14
C LYS A 184 -3.83 18.79 10.31
N LEU A 185 -3.92 19.74 11.25
CA LEU A 185 -4.96 19.74 12.27
C LEU A 185 -6.28 20.18 11.62
N ILE A 186 -7.28 19.31 11.60
CA ILE A 186 -8.60 19.61 11.02
C ILE A 186 -9.51 20.23 12.08
N GLU A 187 -9.56 19.62 13.26
CA GLU A 187 -10.52 19.92 14.29
C GLU A 187 -9.94 19.67 15.69
N SER A 188 -10.33 20.52 16.62
CA SER A 188 -10.15 20.28 18.05
C SER A 188 -11.53 20.30 18.70
N ARG A 189 -11.92 19.18 19.32
CA ARG A 189 -13.28 19.01 19.86
C ARG A 189 -13.28 18.30 21.21
N THR A 190 -14.43 18.32 21.88
CA THR A 190 -14.67 17.53 23.09
C THR A 190 -15.23 16.16 22.68
N ILE A 191 -14.73 15.09 23.28
CA ILE A 191 -15.23 13.74 23.08
C ILE A 191 -16.62 13.65 23.69
N THR A 192 -17.63 13.39 22.88
CA THR A 192 -19.03 13.30 23.29
C THR A 192 -19.54 11.87 23.40
N ASP A 193 -18.91 10.93 22.70
CA ASP A 193 -19.29 9.53 22.69
C ASP A 193 -18.08 8.61 22.97
N GLY A 194 -18.17 7.88 24.08
CA GLY A 194 -17.15 6.88 24.47
C GLY A 194 -17.15 5.61 23.61
N SER A 195 -18.17 5.40 22.75
CA SER A 195 -18.21 4.28 21.80
C SER A 195 -17.33 4.51 20.57
N GLU A 196 -17.04 5.76 20.23
CA GLU A 196 -16.10 6.12 19.16
C GLU A 196 -14.64 5.84 19.56
N ARG A 197 -14.33 4.58 19.86
CA ARG A 197 -12.96 4.18 20.18
C ARG A 197 -12.12 4.19 18.93
N HIS A 198 -10.93 4.77 18.98
CA HIS A 198 -9.88 4.45 18.03
C HIS A 198 -9.59 2.94 18.18
N GLU A 199 -9.51 2.18 17.09
CA GLU A 199 -9.48 0.71 17.07
C GLU A 199 -8.50 0.06 18.06
N ARG A 200 -7.47 0.79 18.50
CA ARG A 200 -6.43 0.30 19.40
C ARG A 200 -6.21 1.17 20.64
N TRP A 201 -7.09 2.14 20.88
CA TRP A 201 -6.94 3.10 21.97
C TRP A 201 -8.16 3.05 22.91
N SER A 202 -7.93 2.53 24.11
CA SER A 202 -9.01 2.33 25.10
C SER A 202 -9.37 3.55 25.94
N ASP A 203 -8.62 4.64 25.81
CA ASP A 203 -8.65 5.75 26.78
C ASP A 203 -9.37 7.01 26.29
N CYS A 204 -10.30 6.89 25.35
CA CYS A 204 -11.18 8.00 25.01
C CYS A 204 -12.18 8.23 26.16
N VAL A 205 -11.95 9.27 26.93
CA VAL A 205 -12.82 9.67 28.06
C VAL A 205 -13.77 10.76 27.61
N VAL A 206 -15.08 10.50 27.73
CA VAL A 206 -16.12 11.52 27.45
C VAL A 206 -15.88 12.77 28.30
N GLY A 207 -15.95 13.93 27.67
CA GLY A 207 -15.65 15.24 28.28
C GLY A 207 -14.19 15.68 28.13
N GLU A 208 -13.27 14.82 27.73
CA GLU A 208 -11.90 15.21 27.40
C GLU A 208 -11.80 15.84 26.00
N ARG A 209 -10.74 16.60 25.79
CA ARG A 209 -10.41 17.20 24.49
C ARG A 209 -9.63 16.25 23.63
N GLU A 210 -9.96 16.22 22.35
CA GLU A 210 -9.18 15.53 21.32
C GLU A 210 -8.92 16.43 20.11
N HIS A 211 -7.93 16.04 19.33
CA HIS A 211 -7.59 16.62 18.05
C HIS A 211 -7.78 15.62 16.93
N VAL A 212 -8.29 16.07 15.78
CA VAL A 212 -8.41 15.29 14.55
C VAL A 212 -7.38 15.80 13.56
N PHE A 213 -6.49 14.92 13.14
CA PHE A 213 -5.44 15.21 12.19
C PHE A 213 -5.71 14.50 10.85
N SER A 214 -5.50 15.20 9.75
CA SER A 214 -5.46 14.66 8.39
C SER A 214 -4.00 14.37 8.03
N MET A 215 -3.69 13.10 7.79
CA MET A 215 -2.34 12.66 7.44
C MET A 215 -2.32 12.01 6.06
N PRO A 216 -1.23 12.17 5.30
CA PRO A 216 -1.11 11.52 4.00
C PRO A 216 -1.27 10.01 4.11
N ARG A 217 -2.06 9.42 3.21
CA ARG A 217 -2.37 7.99 3.25
C ARG A 217 -1.15 7.09 3.05
N TRP A 218 -0.11 7.58 2.36
CA TRP A 218 1.15 6.84 2.16
C TRP A 218 2.00 6.71 3.45
N ARG A 219 1.69 7.48 4.51
CA ARG A 219 2.30 7.35 5.84
C ARG A 219 1.82 6.06 6.53
N SER A 220 2.39 4.93 6.11
CA SER A 220 2.08 3.61 6.68
C SER A 220 2.64 3.39 8.09
N ASP A 221 3.56 4.25 8.51
CA ASP A 221 4.16 4.30 9.84
C ASP A 221 3.18 4.78 10.92
N ILE A 222 2.16 5.55 10.55
CA ILE A 222 1.14 6.02 11.48
C ILE A 222 0.14 4.91 11.77
N MET A 223 0.37 4.18 12.85
CA MET A 223 -0.44 3.04 13.28
C MET A 223 -1.26 3.32 14.54
N HIS A 224 -0.78 4.24 15.38
CA HIS A 224 -1.36 4.59 16.67
C HIS A 224 -1.38 6.11 16.88
N PRO A 225 -2.20 6.64 17.79
CA PRO A 225 -2.18 8.07 18.14
C PRO A 225 -0.81 8.58 18.62
N ILE A 226 0.02 7.70 19.18
CA ILE A 226 1.36 8.05 19.66
C ILE A 226 2.29 8.44 18.51
N ASP A 227 2.11 7.86 17.32
CA ASP A 227 2.92 8.18 16.14
C ASP A 227 2.67 9.62 15.67
N ILE A 228 1.43 10.12 15.83
CA ILE A 228 1.09 11.53 15.61
C ILE A 228 1.72 12.42 16.69
N VAL A 229 1.77 11.96 17.94
CA VAL A 229 2.44 12.70 19.01
C VAL A 229 3.93 12.80 18.76
N GLU A 230 4.56 11.76 18.23
CA GLU A 230 5.96 11.79 17.78
C GLU A 230 6.16 12.81 16.66
N ASP A 231 5.30 12.82 15.65
CA ASP A 231 5.33 13.83 14.59
C ASP A 231 5.19 15.25 15.15
N ILE A 232 4.29 15.47 16.12
CA ILE A 232 4.15 16.77 16.80
C ILE A 232 5.46 17.13 17.53
N ALA A 233 6.08 16.17 18.23
CA ALA A 233 7.34 16.39 18.94
C ALA A 233 8.46 16.79 17.96
N ILE A 234 8.61 16.07 16.86
CA ILE A 234 9.61 16.35 15.82
C ILE A 234 9.36 17.72 15.19
N GLY A 235 8.11 17.99 14.79
CA GLY A 235 7.74 19.26 14.15
C GLY A 235 7.81 20.48 15.09
N TYR A 236 7.58 20.29 16.38
CA TYR A 236 7.74 21.33 17.40
C TYR A 236 9.21 21.65 17.67
N GLY A 237 10.05 20.63 17.65
CA GLY A 237 11.50 20.69 17.85
C GLY A 237 11.91 20.22 19.23
N TYR A 238 13.03 19.55 19.29
CA TYR A 238 13.76 19.17 20.52
C TYR A 238 14.74 20.31 20.85
N GLY A 239 14.25 21.39 21.39
CA GLY A 239 15.07 22.54 21.76
C GLY A 239 15.35 22.63 23.24
#